data_e5d90425a0e624c4226945ce81a5856d
#
_entry.id   e5d90425a0e624c4226945ce81a5856d
#
_cell.length_a   1.000
_cell.length_b   1.000
_cell.length_c   1.000
_cell.angle_alpha   90.00
_cell.angle_beta   90.00
_cell.angle_gamma   90.00
#
_symmetry.space_group_name_H-M   'P 1'
#
loop_
_entity.id
_entity.type
_entity.pdbx_description
1 polymer ?
#
loop_
_entity_poly.entity_id
_entity_poly.type
_entity_poly.pdbx_seq_one_letter_code
_entity_poly.pdbx_strand_id
1 'polypeptide(L)'
;MKNILSVVFALTFSFSAFSQSNVYLKINHLLGTSPFAFNTTVSNNLGHNFDLNRMEYYISSISISHDGGTITNISDTWILANASSPVYELLGNYNIITIESISFSIGVETPENHNDPSLLAASSPLAPKSPSMHWGWSPGYRLLQWKVWLDSLPQIKYLNCMD
;
A
#
# COMPACT_ATOMS: atom_id res chain seq x y z
N MET A 1 -56.31 -23.48 47.48
CA MET A 1 -54.85 -23.29 47.40
C MET A 1 -54.50 -23.20 45.90
N LYS A 2 -54.14 -22.00 45.41
CA LYS A 2 -53.87 -21.77 44.01
C LYS A 2 -52.34 -21.81 43.81
N ASN A 3 -51.86 -22.76 43.02
CA ASN A 3 -50.46 -22.87 42.63
C ASN A 3 -50.21 -21.92 41.48
N ILE A 4 -49.45 -20.88 41.73
CA ILE A 4 -48.94 -19.93 40.69
C ILE A 4 -47.66 -20.54 40.13
N LEU A 5 -47.73 -21.08 38.91
CA LEU A 5 -46.58 -21.57 38.17
C LEU A 5 -45.91 -20.35 37.50
N SER A 6 -44.85 -19.85 38.09
CA SER A 6 -44.01 -18.81 37.50
C SER A 6 -43.15 -19.42 36.38
N VAL A 7 -43.49 -19.12 35.13
CA VAL A 7 -42.63 -19.41 33.99
C VAL A 7 -41.63 -18.29 33.85
N VAL A 8 -40.39 -18.53 34.29
CA VAL A 8 -39.25 -17.61 34.01
C VAL A 8 -38.79 -17.86 32.59
N PHE A 9 -39.17 -16.96 31.68
CA PHE A 9 -38.66 -16.92 30.30
C PHE A 9 -37.27 -16.34 30.30
N ALA A 10 -36.25 -17.20 30.36
CA ALA A 10 -34.83 -16.75 30.22
C ALA A 10 -34.60 -16.39 28.76
N LEU A 11 -34.58 -15.06 28.46
CA LEU A 11 -34.12 -14.52 27.19
C LEU A 11 -32.60 -14.72 27.13
N THR A 12 -32.13 -15.75 26.46
CA THR A 12 -30.72 -15.92 26.11
C THR A 12 -30.36 -14.94 25.00
N PHE A 13 -29.85 -13.77 25.36
CA PHE A 13 -29.20 -12.88 24.41
C PHE A 13 -27.89 -13.53 23.98
N SER A 14 -27.88 -14.14 22.80
CA SER A 14 -26.65 -14.55 22.13
C SER A 14 -25.89 -13.30 21.67
N PHE A 15 -24.96 -12.83 22.48
CA PHE A 15 -23.99 -11.85 22.02
C PHE A 15 -23.05 -12.55 21.03
N SER A 16 -23.22 -12.27 19.75
CA SER A 16 -22.19 -12.59 18.77
C SER A 16 -20.96 -11.74 19.09
N ALA A 17 -19.97 -12.34 19.70
CA ALA A 17 -18.67 -11.70 19.89
C ALA A 17 -18.03 -11.56 18.51
N PHE A 18 -18.11 -10.38 17.93
CA PHE A 18 -17.36 -10.06 16.72
C PHE A 18 -15.88 -9.95 17.12
N SER A 19 -15.07 -10.88 16.67
CA SER A 19 -13.63 -10.82 16.84
C SER A 19 -13.04 -9.90 15.79
N GLN A 20 -12.40 -8.83 16.22
CA GLN A 20 -11.61 -7.99 15.34
C GLN A 20 -10.35 -8.75 14.90
N SER A 21 -9.97 -8.58 13.65
CA SER A 21 -8.80 -9.20 13.04
C SER A 21 -7.84 -8.15 12.50
N ASN A 22 -6.55 -8.39 12.66
CA ASN A 22 -5.53 -7.57 12.03
C ASN A 22 -5.53 -7.82 10.52
N VAL A 23 -5.64 -6.75 9.75
CA VAL A 23 -5.59 -6.79 8.29
C VAL A 23 -4.26 -6.25 7.81
N TYR A 24 -3.56 -7.02 6.99
CA TYR A 24 -2.25 -6.67 6.45
C TYR A 24 -2.31 -6.57 4.93
N LEU A 25 -1.61 -5.58 4.37
CA LEU A 25 -1.28 -5.50 2.96
C LEU A 25 0.09 -6.12 2.72
N LYS A 26 0.14 -7.13 1.86
CA LYS A 26 1.40 -7.75 1.42
C LYS A 26 1.56 -7.58 -0.08
N ILE A 27 2.70 -6.99 -0.51
CA ILE A 27 3.06 -6.87 -1.92
C ILE A 27 4.44 -7.50 -2.14
N ASN A 28 4.50 -8.45 -3.06
CA ASN A 28 5.76 -9.01 -3.55
C ASN A 28 6.04 -8.44 -4.93
N HIS A 29 7.24 -7.91 -5.12
CA HIS A 29 7.67 -7.42 -6.42
C HIS A 29 8.27 -8.56 -7.23
N LEU A 30 7.90 -8.63 -8.50
CA LEU A 30 8.42 -9.63 -9.44
C LEU A 30 9.01 -8.91 -10.65
N LEU A 31 10.02 -9.51 -11.24
CA LEU A 31 10.59 -9.13 -12.52
C LEU A 31 10.40 -10.31 -13.48
N GLY A 32 9.38 -10.21 -14.34
CA GLY A 32 8.84 -11.37 -15.03
C GLY A 32 8.21 -12.35 -14.05
N THR A 33 8.73 -13.59 -14.01
CA THR A 33 8.27 -14.65 -13.08
C THR A 33 9.18 -14.83 -11.86
N SER A 34 10.30 -14.11 -11.82
CA SER A 34 11.29 -14.23 -10.75
C SER A 34 11.08 -13.16 -9.67
N PRO A 35 11.47 -13.42 -8.42
CA PRO A 35 11.53 -12.40 -7.40
C PRO A 35 12.36 -11.20 -7.89
N PHE A 36 11.87 -9.99 -7.60
CA PHE A 36 12.55 -8.77 -7.97
C PHE A 36 13.90 -8.65 -7.24
N ALA A 37 14.93 -8.22 -7.96
CA ALA A 37 16.22 -7.83 -7.40
C ALA A 37 16.79 -6.65 -8.17
N PHE A 38 17.36 -5.67 -7.45
CA PHE A 38 18.08 -4.57 -8.06
C PHE A 38 19.41 -5.04 -8.67
N ASN A 39 19.89 -4.30 -9.69
CA ASN A 39 21.16 -4.55 -10.38
C ASN A 39 21.26 -5.97 -10.97
N THR A 40 20.13 -6.53 -11.36
CA THR A 40 20.06 -7.80 -12.06
C THR A 40 19.66 -7.52 -13.50
N THR A 41 20.51 -7.94 -14.43
CA THR A 41 20.25 -7.76 -15.86
C THR A 41 19.14 -8.67 -16.31
N VAL A 42 18.13 -8.10 -16.93
CA VAL A 42 17.00 -8.79 -17.55
C VAL A 42 16.73 -8.23 -18.93
N SER A 43 16.01 -9.00 -19.74
CA SER A 43 15.62 -8.55 -21.08
C SER A 43 14.14 -8.21 -21.13
N ASN A 44 13.80 -7.13 -21.81
CA ASN A 44 12.41 -6.80 -22.12
C ASN A 44 11.88 -7.67 -23.28
N ASN A 45 10.60 -7.52 -23.60
CA ASN A 45 9.95 -8.26 -24.71
C ASN A 45 10.50 -7.93 -26.11
N LEU A 46 11.33 -6.90 -26.24
CA LEU A 46 12.02 -6.52 -27.47
C LEU A 46 13.46 -7.04 -27.51
N GLY A 47 13.91 -7.78 -26.50
CA GLY A 47 15.26 -8.33 -26.42
C GLY A 47 16.32 -7.34 -25.94
N HIS A 48 15.94 -6.15 -25.47
CA HIS A 48 16.89 -5.20 -24.90
C HIS A 48 17.14 -5.50 -23.42
N ASN A 49 18.41 -5.57 -23.05
CA ASN A 49 18.82 -5.75 -21.68
C ASN A 49 18.69 -4.45 -20.89
N PHE A 50 18.29 -4.57 -19.63
CA PHE A 50 18.21 -3.47 -18.70
C PHE A 50 18.41 -3.94 -17.26
N ASP A 51 18.85 -3.01 -16.41
CA ASP A 51 18.97 -3.19 -14.96
C ASP A 51 18.14 -2.11 -14.27
N LEU A 52 17.44 -2.49 -13.20
CA LEU A 52 16.80 -1.56 -12.29
C LEU A 52 17.66 -1.38 -11.05
N ASN A 53 17.94 -0.15 -10.64
CA ASN A 53 18.70 0.13 -9.43
C ASN A 53 17.91 0.99 -8.41
N ARG A 54 16.69 1.41 -8.77
CA ARG A 54 15.74 2.04 -7.87
C ARG A 54 14.32 1.79 -8.38
N MET A 55 13.40 1.48 -7.46
CA MET A 55 11.97 1.43 -7.70
C MET A 55 11.26 1.66 -6.38
N GLU A 56 10.62 2.83 -6.26
CA GLU A 56 9.87 3.24 -5.08
C GLU A 56 8.59 3.93 -5.51
N TYR A 57 7.52 3.74 -4.77
CA TYR A 57 6.22 4.35 -5.03
C TYR A 57 5.41 4.47 -3.75
N TYR A 58 4.48 5.45 -3.74
CA TYR A 58 3.51 5.56 -2.67
C TYR A 58 2.25 4.78 -2.98
N ILE A 59 1.65 4.24 -1.93
CA ILE A 59 0.30 3.68 -1.94
C ILE A 59 -0.53 4.51 -0.97
N SER A 60 -1.72 4.92 -1.41
CA SER A 60 -2.66 5.71 -0.63
C SER A 60 -4.11 5.38 -0.99
N SER A 61 -5.06 6.04 -0.34
CA SER A 61 -6.50 5.89 -0.62
C SER A 61 -6.95 4.44 -0.63
N ILE A 62 -6.53 3.69 0.38
CA ILE A 62 -6.78 2.25 0.46
C ILE A 62 -8.22 2.00 0.89
N SER A 63 -8.91 1.10 0.22
CA SER A 63 -10.22 0.61 0.63
C SER A 63 -10.34 -0.90 0.45
N ILE A 64 -11.10 -1.53 1.33
CA ILE A 64 -11.32 -2.97 1.37
C ILE A 64 -12.80 -3.24 1.16
N SER A 65 -13.15 -4.05 0.17
CA SER A 65 -14.48 -4.64 0.03
C SER A 65 -14.50 -6.00 0.71
N HIS A 66 -15.49 -6.22 1.57
CA HIS A 66 -15.57 -7.40 2.41
C HIS A 66 -17.02 -7.78 2.77
N ASP A 67 -17.23 -8.99 3.24
CA ASP A 67 -18.45 -9.50 3.87
C ASP A 67 -19.75 -9.16 3.10
N GLY A 68 -19.77 -9.43 1.79
CA GLY A 68 -20.95 -9.21 0.94
C GLY A 68 -21.04 -7.79 0.38
N GLY A 69 -19.91 -7.13 0.11
CA GLY A 69 -19.83 -5.83 -0.55
C GLY A 69 -19.76 -4.62 0.41
N THR A 70 -19.55 -4.86 1.70
CA THR A 70 -19.27 -3.78 2.64
C THR A 70 -17.91 -3.14 2.29
N ILE A 71 -17.82 -1.81 2.30
CA ILE A 71 -16.58 -1.09 2.01
C ILE A 71 -16.05 -0.42 3.27
N THR A 72 -14.81 -0.75 3.63
CA THR A 72 -14.06 -0.07 4.69
C THR A 72 -12.92 0.73 4.07
N ASN A 73 -12.94 2.05 4.27
CA ASN A 73 -11.88 2.94 3.86
C ASN A 73 -10.80 3.02 4.95
N ILE A 74 -9.55 2.91 4.55
CA ILE A 74 -8.38 3.06 5.42
C ILE A 74 -7.88 4.49 5.26
N SER A 75 -8.27 5.37 6.19
CA SER A 75 -7.88 6.78 6.16
C SER A 75 -6.46 7.01 6.68
N ASP A 76 -5.88 8.13 6.30
CA ASP A 76 -4.61 8.65 6.82
C ASP A 76 -3.46 7.62 6.78
N THR A 77 -3.47 6.79 5.73
CA THR A 77 -2.50 5.71 5.56
C THR A 77 -1.76 5.85 4.24
N TRP A 78 -0.46 6.10 4.34
CA TRP A 78 0.46 6.14 3.20
C TRP A 78 1.54 5.10 3.41
N ILE A 79 1.84 4.36 2.36
CA ILE A 79 2.87 3.33 2.37
C ILE A 79 3.91 3.70 1.32
N LEU A 80 5.16 3.87 1.72
CA LEU A 80 6.27 3.99 0.78
C LEU A 80 6.80 2.59 0.49
N ALA A 81 6.41 2.05 -0.65
CA ALA A 81 6.89 0.78 -1.15
C ALA A 81 8.28 0.96 -1.79
N ASN A 82 9.24 0.13 -1.38
CA ASN A 82 10.55 0.00 -2.02
C ASN A 82 10.71 -1.43 -2.50
N ALA A 83 10.98 -1.61 -3.79
CA ALA A 83 11.03 -2.94 -4.40
C ALA A 83 12.22 -3.80 -3.94
N SER A 84 13.16 -3.25 -3.14
CA SER A 84 14.23 -4.05 -2.53
C SER A 84 13.74 -5.11 -1.54
N SER A 85 12.51 -4.94 -1.04
CA SER A 85 11.88 -5.87 -0.10
C SER A 85 10.37 -5.97 -0.32
N PRO A 86 9.73 -7.06 0.09
CA PRO A 86 8.28 -7.12 0.11
C PRO A 86 7.70 -6.05 1.02
N VAL A 87 6.59 -5.45 0.61
CA VAL A 87 5.76 -4.63 1.50
C VAL A 87 4.99 -5.56 2.42
N TYR A 88 4.96 -5.25 3.71
CA TYR A 88 4.16 -5.95 4.70
C TYR A 88 3.70 -4.95 5.76
N GLU A 89 2.51 -4.38 5.55
CA GLU A 89 2.00 -3.27 6.35
C GLU A 89 0.68 -3.64 7.03
N LEU A 90 0.56 -3.32 8.31
CA LEU A 90 -0.69 -3.44 9.06
C LEU A 90 -1.61 -2.29 8.67
N LEU A 91 -2.73 -2.59 8.02
CA LEU A 91 -3.74 -1.62 7.65
C LEU A 91 -4.63 -1.23 8.84
N GLY A 92 -4.74 -2.09 9.83
CA GLY A 92 -5.52 -1.86 11.04
C GLY A 92 -6.17 -3.12 11.59
N ASN A 93 -7.02 -2.92 12.58
CA ASN A 93 -7.79 -3.97 13.22
C ASN A 93 -9.28 -3.75 12.94
N TYR A 94 -9.89 -4.67 12.22
CA TYR A 94 -11.26 -4.53 11.68
C TYR A 94 -12.11 -5.76 11.96
N ASN A 95 -13.42 -5.56 12.03
CA ASN A 95 -14.39 -6.64 12.10
C ASN A 95 -14.69 -7.14 10.67
N ILE A 96 -13.75 -7.86 10.08
CA ILE A 96 -13.81 -8.42 8.73
C ILE A 96 -13.66 -9.93 8.82
N ILE A 97 -14.58 -10.67 8.20
CA ILE A 97 -14.55 -12.13 8.12
C ILE A 97 -13.91 -12.57 6.80
N THR A 98 -14.34 -11.97 5.69
CA THR A 98 -13.89 -12.33 4.35
C THR A 98 -13.55 -11.09 3.54
N ILE A 99 -12.31 -10.97 3.05
CA ILE A 99 -11.90 -9.92 2.12
C ILE A 99 -12.21 -10.39 0.69
N GLU A 100 -12.92 -9.57 -0.06
CA GLU A 100 -13.31 -9.80 -1.46
C GLU A 100 -12.34 -9.09 -2.42
N SER A 101 -12.01 -7.82 -2.12
CA SER A 101 -11.07 -7.05 -2.92
C SER A 101 -10.43 -5.94 -2.11
N ILE A 102 -9.33 -5.42 -2.64
CA ILE A 102 -8.66 -4.21 -2.16
C ILE A 102 -8.51 -3.24 -3.34
N SER A 103 -8.77 -1.98 -3.09
CA SER A 103 -8.50 -0.87 -4.01
C SER A 103 -7.55 0.11 -3.36
N PHE A 104 -6.65 0.69 -4.13
CA PHE A 104 -5.72 1.71 -3.66
C PHE A 104 -5.25 2.59 -4.83
N SER A 105 -4.71 3.76 -4.51
CA SER A 105 -4.07 4.66 -5.46
C SER A 105 -2.55 4.51 -5.40
N ILE A 106 -1.88 4.70 -6.54
CA ILE A 106 -0.43 4.90 -6.58
C ILE A 106 -0.18 6.40 -6.56
N GLY A 107 0.51 6.86 -5.51
CA GLY A 107 0.80 8.27 -5.29
C GLY A 107 0.39 8.76 -3.91
N VAL A 108 0.35 10.07 -3.75
CA VAL A 108 -0.16 10.77 -2.56
C VAL A 108 -1.28 11.69 -3.01
N GLU A 109 -2.42 11.59 -2.36
CA GLU A 109 -3.61 12.39 -2.68
C GLU A 109 -3.51 13.83 -2.17
N THR A 110 -4.32 14.69 -2.72
CA THR A 110 -4.53 16.07 -2.21
C THR A 110 -5.45 16.03 -0.97
N PRO A 111 -5.16 16.84 0.10
CA PRO A 111 -4.17 17.92 0.13
C PRO A 111 -2.75 17.49 0.50
N GLU A 112 -2.50 16.27 0.98
CA GLU A 112 -1.24 15.80 1.54
C GLU A 112 -0.09 15.90 0.56
N ASN A 113 -0.38 15.76 -0.74
CA ASN A 113 0.61 15.87 -1.80
C ASN A 113 1.34 17.23 -1.82
N HIS A 114 0.72 18.28 -1.31
CA HIS A 114 1.26 19.65 -1.31
C HIS A 114 1.66 20.15 0.09
N ASN A 115 1.59 19.30 1.09
CA ASN A 115 2.03 19.64 2.44
C ASN A 115 3.55 19.65 2.55
N ASP A 116 4.06 20.39 3.54
CA ASP A 116 5.51 20.45 3.82
C ASP A 116 5.98 19.14 4.49
N PRO A 117 6.80 18.33 3.82
CA PRO A 117 7.30 17.10 4.41
C PRO A 117 8.14 17.33 5.67
N SER A 118 8.77 18.50 5.81
CA SER A 118 9.65 18.80 6.94
C SER A 118 8.91 18.96 8.27
N LEU A 119 7.59 19.18 8.20
CA LEU A 119 6.71 19.28 9.38
C LEU A 119 6.26 17.91 9.91
N LEU A 120 6.54 16.85 9.18
CA LEU A 120 6.11 15.50 9.53
C LEU A 120 7.13 14.80 10.44
N ALA A 121 6.63 13.96 11.34
CA ALA A 121 7.49 13.11 12.15
C ALA A 121 8.37 12.21 11.26
N ALA A 122 9.62 11.98 11.63
CA ALA A 122 10.57 11.18 10.86
C ALA A 122 10.07 9.75 10.57
N SER A 123 9.17 9.22 11.40
CA SER A 123 8.51 7.92 11.20
C SER A 123 7.43 7.93 10.11
N SER A 124 6.96 9.12 9.70
CA SER A 124 5.95 9.20 8.63
C SER A 124 6.53 8.72 7.29
N PRO A 125 5.78 7.94 6.51
CA PRO A 125 6.16 7.61 5.14
C PRO A 125 6.37 8.85 4.28
N LEU A 126 5.63 9.93 4.54
CA LEU A 126 5.69 11.20 3.82
C LEU A 126 6.79 12.16 4.31
N ALA A 127 7.49 11.86 5.42
CA ALA A 127 8.63 12.66 5.88
C ALA A 127 9.77 12.69 4.84
N PRO A 128 10.69 13.67 4.92
CA PRO A 128 11.81 13.75 3.99
C PRO A 128 12.60 12.45 3.90
N LYS A 129 12.90 12.00 2.69
CA LYS A 129 13.64 10.76 2.39
C LYS A 129 14.96 11.09 1.66
N SER A 130 15.89 10.18 1.71
CA SER A 130 17.15 10.24 0.96
C SER A 130 17.36 8.91 0.21
N PRO A 131 17.32 8.92 -1.13
CA PRO A 131 16.99 10.04 -2.03
C PRO A 131 15.54 10.51 -1.91
N SER A 132 15.29 11.80 -2.22
CA SER A 132 13.98 12.41 -2.02
C SER A 132 12.89 11.77 -2.89
N MET A 133 11.72 11.58 -2.29
CA MET A 133 10.47 11.26 -2.97
C MET A 133 9.54 12.47 -3.10
N HIS A 134 9.93 13.64 -2.59
CA HIS A 134 9.23 14.90 -2.76
C HIS A 134 10.01 15.79 -3.76
N TRP A 135 9.31 16.36 -4.73
CA TRP A 135 9.93 17.09 -5.84
C TRP A 135 9.87 18.61 -5.67
N GLY A 136 9.10 19.07 -4.74
CA GLY A 136 8.89 20.50 -4.45
C GLY A 136 7.43 20.82 -4.20
N TRP A 137 7.16 22.05 -3.85
CA TRP A 137 5.84 22.53 -3.43
C TRP A 137 4.76 22.42 -4.51
N SER A 138 5.12 22.65 -5.77
CA SER A 138 4.17 22.63 -6.87
C SER A 138 3.87 21.21 -7.35
N PRO A 139 4.87 20.35 -7.67
CA PRO A 139 4.61 18.99 -8.12
C PRO A 139 4.29 18.01 -6.97
N GLY A 140 4.70 18.32 -5.72
CA GLY A 140 4.45 17.44 -4.57
C GLY A 140 5.31 16.18 -4.55
N TYR A 141 4.70 15.07 -4.14
CA TYR A 141 5.37 13.77 -4.07
C TYR A 141 5.40 13.08 -5.44
N ARG A 142 6.45 12.32 -5.67
CA ARG A 142 6.58 11.45 -6.86
C ARG A 142 5.63 10.28 -6.71
N LEU A 143 4.84 10.02 -7.75
CA LEU A 143 3.96 8.84 -7.79
C LEU A 143 4.79 7.56 -7.76
N LEU A 144 5.75 7.47 -8.69
CA LEU A 144 6.65 6.36 -8.89
C LEU A 144 8.04 6.91 -9.25
N GLN A 145 9.06 6.41 -8.60
CA GLN A 145 10.45 6.66 -8.93
C GLN A 145 11.11 5.36 -9.33
N TRP A 146 11.62 5.29 -10.56
CA TRP A 146 12.46 4.19 -10.99
C TRP A 146 13.72 4.73 -11.68
N LYS A 147 14.78 3.95 -11.64
CA LYS A 147 16.02 4.24 -12.32
C LYS A 147 16.48 2.99 -13.05
N VAL A 148 16.62 3.12 -14.38
CA VAL A 148 16.90 2.02 -15.31
C VAL A 148 18.22 2.29 -16.03
N TRP A 149 19.04 1.28 -16.16
CA TRP A 149 20.20 1.25 -17.03
C TRP A 149 19.88 0.38 -18.25
N LEU A 150 20.20 0.86 -19.47
CA LEU A 150 19.97 0.14 -20.71
C LEU A 150 21.32 -0.15 -21.37
N ASP A 151 21.61 -1.42 -21.62
CA ASP A 151 22.88 -1.87 -22.18
C ASP A 151 23.07 -1.53 -23.66
N SER A 152 22.01 -1.24 -24.40
CA SER A 152 22.03 -1.22 -25.86
C SER A 152 22.16 0.15 -26.53
N LEU A 153 22.46 1.21 -25.77
CA LEU A 153 22.69 2.54 -26.35
C LEU A 153 24.13 2.99 -26.05
N PRO A 154 24.88 3.51 -27.05
CA PRO A 154 26.23 4.02 -26.86
C PRO A 154 26.32 5.25 -25.97
N GLN A 155 25.20 5.71 -25.47
CA GLN A 155 25.09 6.75 -24.43
C GLN A 155 24.04 6.32 -23.42
N ILE A 156 24.42 6.33 -22.14
CA ILE A 156 23.54 6.08 -21.01
C ILE A 156 22.48 7.16 -20.97
N LYS A 157 21.25 6.84 -21.33
CA LYS A 157 20.10 7.74 -21.14
C LYS A 157 19.37 7.36 -19.87
N TYR A 158 19.28 8.31 -18.96
CA TYR A 158 18.38 8.20 -17.81
C TYR A 158 16.95 8.40 -18.31
N LEU A 159 16.11 7.38 -18.17
CA LEU A 159 14.67 7.54 -18.31
C LEU A 159 14.13 7.91 -16.93
N ASN A 160 13.92 9.18 -16.70
CA ASN A 160 13.07 9.63 -15.61
C ASN A 160 11.65 9.64 -16.16
N CYS A 161 10.79 8.72 -15.71
CA CYS A 161 9.37 8.90 -15.93
C CYS A 161 8.91 10.09 -15.10
N MET A 162 8.65 11.17 -15.79
CA MET A 162 7.94 12.33 -15.33
C MET A 162 6.57 12.30 -16.00
N ASP A 163 5.54 12.55 -15.16
CA ASP A 163 4.10 12.76 -15.40
C ASP A 163 3.21 11.58 -15.06
#